data_9cbb6c8214dc74b01488c8899ce0d890
#
_entry.id   9cbb6c8214dc74b01488c8899ce0d890
#
_cell.length_a   1.000
_cell.length_b   1.000
_cell.length_c   1.000
_cell.angle_alpha   90.00
_cell.angle_beta   90.00
_cell.angle_gamma   90.00
#
_symmetry.space_group_name_H-M   'P 1'
#
loop_
_entity.id
_entity.type
_entity.pdbx_description
1 polymer ?
#
loop_
_entity_poly.entity_id
_entity_poly.type
_entity_poly.pdbx_seq_one_letter_code
_entity_poly.pdbx_strand_id
1 'polypeptide(L)'
;VEKSGIPAFIQIAPTNIPVSGYGFIKDMVDRFAKEMDTPIALHLDHGKTFDSVRQAARAGFTSVMTDNAKYDYEENIQHTYEAVQFARGYGIPVEAELGAIAGKEDDDVTEGHNKTNPEQVVDFVERTGVNLLAVAVGNVHGLNLDPNIDFPLLKKIHAICPVPLVLHGASGIPDDQIAQMVDNGVVKI
;
A
#
# COMPACT_ATOMS: atom_id res chain seq x y z
N VAL A 1 -0.50 11.58 -16.02
CA VAL A 1 0.75 10.83 -16.11
C VAL A 1 1.54 11.34 -17.32
N GLU A 2 1.08 11.10 -18.55
CA GLU A 2 1.84 11.44 -19.77
C GLU A 2 2.25 12.93 -19.85
N LYS A 3 1.34 13.84 -19.53
CA LYS A 3 1.62 15.29 -19.53
C LYS A 3 2.64 15.73 -18.48
N SER A 4 2.69 15.06 -17.35
CA SER A 4 3.60 15.38 -16.23
C SER A 4 4.96 14.72 -16.37
N GLY A 5 5.05 13.62 -17.12
CA GLY A 5 6.23 12.76 -17.19
C GLY A 5 6.57 12.07 -15.86
N ILE A 6 5.64 12.08 -14.90
CA ILE A 6 5.84 11.47 -13.57
C ILE A 6 5.28 10.05 -13.60
N PRO A 7 6.09 9.03 -13.25
CA PRO A 7 5.61 7.66 -13.08
C PRO A 7 4.43 7.57 -12.12
N ALA A 8 3.52 6.63 -12.39
CA ALA A 8 2.33 6.44 -11.55
C ALA A 8 1.98 4.97 -11.33
N PHE A 9 1.29 4.72 -10.24
CA PHE A 9 0.65 3.44 -9.96
C PHE A 9 -0.81 3.46 -10.43
N ILE A 10 -1.21 2.40 -11.13
CA ILE A 10 -2.62 2.07 -11.32
C ILE A 10 -2.94 1.08 -10.21
N GLN A 11 -3.67 1.54 -9.20
CA GLN A 11 -4.03 0.76 -8.02
C GLN A 11 -5.41 0.14 -8.22
N ILE A 12 -5.52 -1.16 -7.99
CA ILE A 12 -6.74 -1.94 -8.18
C ILE A 12 -7.09 -2.65 -6.88
N ALA A 13 -8.18 -2.23 -6.26
CA ALA A 13 -8.71 -2.88 -5.08
C ALA A 13 -9.36 -4.23 -5.42
N PRO A 14 -9.33 -5.23 -4.52
CA PRO A 14 -9.93 -6.54 -4.74
C PRO A 14 -11.42 -6.51 -5.11
N THR A 15 -12.17 -5.51 -4.64
CA THR A 15 -13.59 -5.32 -4.93
C THR A 15 -13.90 -5.07 -6.41
N ASN A 16 -12.94 -4.55 -7.16
CA ASN A 16 -13.07 -4.31 -8.60
C ASN A 16 -12.81 -5.59 -9.44
N ILE A 17 -12.16 -6.59 -8.86
CA ILE A 17 -11.72 -7.80 -9.57
C ILE A 17 -12.88 -8.70 -10.03
N PRO A 18 -13.95 -8.93 -9.23
CA PRO A 18 -15.04 -9.81 -9.64
C PRO A 18 -15.75 -9.40 -10.93
N VAL A 19 -15.71 -8.10 -11.26
CA VAL A 19 -16.35 -7.56 -12.47
C VAL A 19 -15.52 -7.87 -13.73
N SER A 20 -14.20 -7.73 -13.65
CA SER A 20 -13.33 -7.76 -14.83
C SER A 20 -12.33 -8.91 -14.83
N GLY A 21 -11.96 -9.41 -13.67
CA GLY A 21 -10.88 -10.39 -13.50
C GLY A 21 -9.47 -9.78 -13.62
N TYR A 22 -8.50 -10.40 -12.95
CA TYR A 22 -7.10 -9.93 -12.93
C TYR A 22 -6.47 -9.86 -14.33
N GLY A 23 -6.69 -10.87 -15.15
CA GLY A 23 -6.11 -10.96 -16.49
C GLY A 23 -6.59 -9.84 -17.41
N PHE A 24 -7.89 -9.57 -17.43
CA PHE A 24 -8.46 -8.50 -18.26
C PHE A 24 -7.90 -7.12 -17.86
N ILE A 25 -7.81 -6.85 -16.56
CA ILE A 25 -7.23 -5.60 -16.05
C ILE A 25 -5.77 -5.48 -16.49
N LYS A 26 -5.00 -6.57 -16.37
CA LYS A 26 -3.59 -6.59 -16.81
C LYS A 26 -3.47 -6.30 -18.30
N ASP A 27 -4.24 -6.98 -19.14
CA ASP A 27 -4.21 -6.79 -20.60
C ASP A 27 -4.56 -5.35 -20.99
N MET A 28 -5.55 -4.77 -20.32
CA MET A 28 -5.95 -3.37 -20.54
C MET A 28 -4.81 -2.41 -20.19
N VAL A 29 -4.20 -2.58 -19.01
CA VAL A 29 -3.09 -1.72 -18.57
C VAL A 29 -1.88 -1.89 -19.49
N ASP A 30 -1.53 -3.11 -19.89
CA ASP A 30 -0.42 -3.36 -20.82
C ASP A 30 -0.63 -2.70 -22.18
N ARG A 31 -1.87 -2.68 -22.66
CA ARG A 31 -2.19 -1.99 -23.90
C ARG A 31 -1.91 -0.50 -23.79
N PHE A 32 -2.41 0.14 -22.73
CA PHE A 32 -2.15 1.57 -22.51
C PHE A 32 -0.66 1.87 -22.27
N ALA A 33 0.02 1.04 -21.51
CA ALA A 33 1.44 1.22 -21.21
C ALA A 33 2.32 1.24 -22.48
N LYS A 34 1.94 0.48 -23.53
CA LYS A 34 2.67 0.46 -24.80
C LYS A 34 2.58 1.77 -25.60
N GLU A 35 1.56 2.58 -25.31
CA GLU A 35 1.31 3.86 -25.98
C GLU A 35 1.86 5.04 -25.17
N MET A 36 2.51 4.78 -24.03
CA MET A 36 3.02 5.80 -23.10
C MET A 36 4.54 5.74 -22.99
N ASP A 37 5.16 6.92 -22.98
CA ASP A 37 6.59 7.06 -22.68
C ASP A 37 6.87 7.07 -21.18
N THR A 38 5.87 7.46 -20.38
CA THR A 38 6.00 7.53 -18.92
C THR A 38 5.71 6.16 -18.28
N PRO A 39 6.60 5.64 -17.42
CA PRO A 39 6.38 4.35 -16.76
C PRO A 39 5.14 4.35 -15.88
N ILE A 40 4.37 3.26 -15.97
CA ILE A 40 3.25 2.97 -15.07
C ILE A 40 3.44 1.60 -14.44
N ALA A 41 3.01 1.46 -13.18
CA ALA A 41 2.96 0.19 -12.47
C ALA A 41 1.51 -0.23 -12.24
N LEU A 42 1.23 -1.53 -12.36
CA LEU A 42 -0.06 -2.11 -11.99
C LEU A 42 0.08 -2.75 -10.61
N HIS A 43 -0.68 -2.25 -9.65
CA HIS A 43 -0.59 -2.60 -8.25
C HIS A 43 -1.91 -3.18 -7.70
N LEU A 44 -1.82 -4.31 -6.99
CA LEU A 44 -2.93 -4.78 -6.16
C LEU A 44 -2.96 -3.95 -4.89
N ASP A 45 -4.05 -3.24 -4.68
CA ASP A 45 -4.28 -2.39 -3.52
C ASP A 45 -5.08 -3.14 -2.47
N HIS A 46 -4.68 -3.08 -1.20
CA HIS A 46 -5.31 -3.77 -0.06
C HIS A 46 -5.73 -5.22 -0.31
N GLY A 47 -4.77 -6.06 -0.70
CA GLY A 47 -4.98 -7.50 -0.87
C GLY A 47 -5.22 -8.19 0.49
N LYS A 48 -6.49 -8.37 0.88
CA LYS A 48 -6.92 -8.86 2.20
C LYS A 48 -6.82 -10.37 2.38
N THR A 49 -6.45 -11.09 1.33
CA THR A 49 -6.29 -12.54 1.35
C THR A 49 -5.03 -12.96 0.60
N PHE A 50 -4.42 -14.05 1.03
CA PHE A 50 -3.31 -14.64 0.29
C PHE A 50 -3.70 -14.99 -1.15
N ASP A 51 -4.97 -15.39 -1.38
CA ASP A 51 -5.46 -15.74 -2.71
C ASP A 51 -5.50 -14.52 -3.65
N SER A 52 -5.88 -13.33 -3.18
CA SER A 52 -5.83 -12.10 -3.99
C SER A 52 -4.40 -11.75 -4.41
N VAL A 53 -3.44 -11.83 -3.50
CA VAL A 53 -2.01 -11.64 -3.81
C VAL A 53 -1.53 -12.66 -4.84
N ARG A 54 -1.88 -13.94 -4.65
CA ARG A 54 -1.52 -15.03 -5.54
C ARG A 54 -2.08 -14.84 -6.95
N GLN A 55 -3.33 -14.44 -7.07
CA GLN A 55 -3.97 -14.22 -8.37
C GLN A 55 -3.41 -12.99 -9.10
N ALA A 56 -3.18 -11.88 -8.40
CA ALA A 56 -2.55 -10.68 -8.96
C ALA A 56 -1.14 -10.99 -9.49
N ALA A 57 -0.30 -11.67 -8.70
CA ALA A 57 1.03 -12.07 -9.11
C ALA A 57 1.02 -12.97 -10.36
N ARG A 58 0.12 -13.97 -10.40
CA ARG A 58 -0.04 -14.86 -11.56
C ARG A 58 -0.54 -14.15 -12.80
N ALA A 59 -1.38 -13.14 -12.64
CA ALA A 59 -1.86 -12.32 -13.75
C ALA A 59 -0.80 -11.34 -14.28
N GLY A 60 0.33 -11.18 -13.60
CA GLY A 60 1.42 -10.30 -14.01
C GLY A 60 1.30 -8.86 -13.52
N PHE A 61 0.65 -8.65 -12.39
CA PHE A 61 0.74 -7.36 -11.68
C PHE A 61 2.19 -7.06 -11.35
N THR A 62 2.58 -5.80 -11.42
CA THR A 62 3.98 -5.38 -11.22
C THR A 62 4.35 -5.16 -9.76
N SER A 63 3.35 -5.07 -8.89
CA SER A 63 3.50 -5.03 -7.43
C SER A 63 2.20 -5.42 -6.75
N VAL A 64 2.27 -5.77 -5.47
CA VAL A 64 1.09 -6.13 -4.68
C VAL A 64 1.21 -5.57 -3.26
N MET A 65 0.07 -5.21 -2.68
CA MET A 65 -0.06 -5.00 -1.24
C MET A 65 -0.76 -6.19 -0.59
N THR A 66 -0.26 -6.62 0.55
CA THR A 66 -0.94 -7.54 1.45
C THR A 66 -1.36 -6.79 2.71
N ASP A 67 -2.67 -6.71 2.93
CA ASP A 67 -3.23 -5.97 4.07
C ASP A 67 -3.74 -6.94 5.13
N ASN A 68 -2.95 -7.07 6.18
CA ASN A 68 -3.20 -7.93 7.32
C ASN A 68 -3.33 -7.12 8.63
N ALA A 69 -3.56 -5.81 8.55
CA ALA A 69 -3.62 -4.89 9.69
C ALA A 69 -4.76 -5.20 10.69
N LYS A 70 -5.77 -5.98 10.26
CA LYS A 70 -6.87 -6.46 11.10
C LYS A 70 -6.47 -7.56 12.09
N TYR A 71 -5.35 -8.23 11.86
CA TYR A 71 -4.85 -9.30 12.72
C TYR A 71 -3.96 -8.75 13.82
N ASP A 72 -3.64 -9.57 14.80
CA ASP A 72 -2.62 -9.22 15.77
C ASP A 72 -1.22 -9.15 15.13
N TYR A 73 -0.25 -8.63 15.87
CA TYR A 73 1.08 -8.35 15.33
C TYR A 73 1.79 -9.60 14.79
N GLU A 74 1.72 -10.72 15.49
CA GLU A 74 2.38 -11.95 15.08
C GLU A 74 1.67 -12.62 13.90
N GLU A 75 0.35 -12.59 13.87
CA GLU A 75 -0.44 -13.07 12.73
C GLU A 75 -0.20 -12.20 11.49
N ASN A 76 -0.16 -10.86 11.64
CA ASN A 76 0.18 -9.96 10.54
C ASN A 76 1.56 -10.30 9.95
N ILE A 77 2.58 -10.51 10.80
CA ILE A 77 3.91 -10.93 10.33
C ILE A 77 3.85 -12.24 9.56
N GLN A 78 3.16 -13.25 10.09
CA GLN A 78 3.08 -14.55 9.44
C GLN A 78 2.44 -14.47 8.05
N HIS A 79 1.25 -13.85 7.95
CA HIS A 79 0.54 -13.71 6.68
C HIS A 79 1.31 -12.85 5.67
N THR A 80 1.94 -11.79 6.15
CA THR A 80 2.75 -10.91 5.32
C THR A 80 3.99 -11.65 4.80
N TYR A 81 4.68 -12.39 5.64
CA TYR A 81 5.83 -13.21 5.24
C TYR A 81 5.44 -14.22 4.15
N GLU A 82 4.32 -14.94 4.30
CA GLU A 82 3.84 -15.89 3.30
C GLU A 82 3.60 -15.21 1.94
N ALA A 83 2.95 -14.05 1.95
CA ALA A 83 2.71 -13.26 0.75
C ALA A 83 4.03 -12.81 0.09
N VAL A 84 4.99 -12.33 0.88
CA VAL A 84 6.31 -11.90 0.40
C VAL A 84 7.08 -13.08 -0.22
N GLN A 85 7.10 -14.26 0.43
CA GLN A 85 7.80 -15.43 -0.13
C GLN A 85 7.20 -15.86 -1.46
N PHE A 86 5.87 -15.81 -1.58
CA PHE A 86 5.20 -16.12 -2.84
C PHE A 86 5.53 -15.10 -3.94
N ALA A 87 5.35 -13.81 -3.67
CA ALA A 87 5.58 -12.72 -4.62
C ALA A 87 7.03 -12.65 -5.10
N ARG A 88 7.99 -12.97 -4.21
CA ARG A 88 9.42 -13.08 -4.55
C ARG A 88 9.68 -14.07 -5.68
N GLY A 89 8.91 -15.18 -5.74
CA GLY A 89 9.00 -16.15 -6.84
C GLY A 89 8.60 -15.57 -8.21
N TYR A 90 7.88 -14.47 -8.23
CA TYR A 90 7.49 -13.72 -9.43
C TYR A 90 8.36 -12.47 -9.66
N GLY A 91 9.28 -12.17 -8.77
CA GLY A 91 10.16 -10.99 -8.87
C GLY A 91 9.44 -9.66 -8.65
N ILE A 92 8.28 -9.64 -7.97
CA ILE A 92 7.49 -8.44 -7.72
C ILE A 92 7.60 -7.97 -6.27
N PRO A 93 7.69 -6.64 -6.03
CA PRO A 93 7.73 -6.07 -4.70
C PRO A 93 6.40 -6.21 -3.97
N VAL A 94 6.48 -6.28 -2.65
CA VAL A 94 5.34 -6.36 -1.74
C VAL A 94 5.32 -5.17 -0.81
N GLU A 95 4.16 -4.56 -0.69
CA GLU A 95 3.80 -3.59 0.32
C GLU A 95 2.98 -4.28 1.42
N ALA A 96 3.15 -3.86 2.67
CA ALA A 96 2.30 -4.31 3.76
C ALA A 96 1.96 -3.15 4.70
N GLU A 97 0.90 -3.31 5.48
CA GLU A 97 0.43 -2.31 6.45
C GLU A 97 0.79 -2.71 7.88
N LEU A 98 1.32 -1.73 8.64
CA LEU A 98 1.55 -1.83 10.09
C LEU A 98 0.83 -0.69 10.81
N GLY A 99 -0.01 -1.06 11.78
CA GLY A 99 -1.04 -0.20 12.33
C GLY A 99 -2.35 -0.42 11.59
N ALA A 100 -3.41 0.29 11.93
CA ALA A 100 -4.70 0.21 11.26
C ALA A 100 -5.21 1.61 10.93
N ILE A 101 -5.49 1.84 9.65
CA ILE A 101 -6.01 3.11 9.18
C ILE A 101 -7.52 3.11 9.35
N ALA A 102 -8.04 4.09 10.11
CA ALA A 102 -9.48 4.19 10.33
C ALA A 102 -10.21 4.72 9.09
N GLY A 103 -11.50 4.45 9.04
CA GLY A 103 -12.40 4.93 7.99
C GLY A 103 -12.99 3.82 7.15
N LYS A 104 -13.61 4.22 6.05
CA LYS A 104 -14.23 3.28 5.11
C LYS A 104 -13.40 3.20 3.85
N GLU A 105 -12.96 1.99 3.55
CA GLU A 105 -12.33 1.64 2.29
C GLU A 105 -13.11 0.49 1.65
N ASP A 106 -13.62 0.73 0.44
CA ASP A 106 -14.51 -0.19 -0.25
C ASP A 106 -15.69 -0.64 0.62
N ASP A 107 -15.78 -1.95 0.92
CA ASP A 107 -16.85 -2.54 1.74
C ASP A 107 -16.45 -2.69 3.22
N ASP A 108 -15.21 -2.37 3.58
CA ASP A 108 -14.72 -2.49 4.95
C ASP A 108 -14.75 -1.16 5.69
N VAL A 109 -15.08 -1.25 6.98
CA VAL A 109 -15.04 -0.13 7.92
C VAL A 109 -14.10 -0.51 9.06
N THR A 110 -13.03 0.27 9.21
CA THR A 110 -12.12 0.14 10.35
C THR A 110 -12.51 1.16 11.42
N GLU A 111 -13.00 0.65 12.56
CA GLU A 111 -13.33 1.48 13.71
C GLU A 111 -12.06 1.78 14.53
N GLY A 112 -11.84 3.06 14.80
CA GLY A 112 -10.72 3.52 15.63
C GLY A 112 -9.38 3.65 14.89
N HIS A 113 -8.47 4.37 15.53
CA HIS A 113 -7.11 4.57 15.02
C HIS A 113 -6.14 3.70 15.82
N ASN A 114 -5.46 2.80 15.15
CA ASN A 114 -4.32 2.09 15.72
C ASN A 114 -3.05 2.54 15.02
N LYS A 115 -2.48 3.67 15.49
CA LYS A 115 -1.26 4.22 14.91
C LYS A 115 -0.12 3.21 14.93
N THR A 116 0.70 3.26 13.91
CA THR A 116 1.91 2.44 13.81
C THR A 116 2.80 2.63 15.05
N ASN A 117 3.14 1.55 15.72
CA ASN A 117 4.10 1.56 16.83
C ASN A 117 5.53 1.56 16.27
N PRO A 118 6.32 2.64 16.47
CA PRO A 118 7.68 2.70 15.96
C PRO A 118 8.60 1.57 16.43
N GLU A 119 8.35 1.02 17.64
CA GLU A 119 9.17 -0.08 18.21
C GLU A 119 9.00 -1.39 17.43
N GLN A 120 7.93 -1.53 16.67
CA GLN A 120 7.63 -2.72 15.87
C GLN A 120 8.15 -2.61 14.43
N VAL A 121 8.46 -1.40 13.94
CA VAL A 121 8.76 -1.15 12.52
C VAL A 121 9.92 -1.98 11.98
N VAL A 122 11.05 -1.94 12.67
CA VAL A 122 12.27 -2.65 12.22
C VAL A 122 12.05 -4.16 12.26
N ASP A 123 11.54 -4.69 13.38
CA ASP A 123 11.24 -6.11 13.54
C ASP A 123 10.25 -6.62 12.48
N PHE A 124 9.19 -5.84 12.22
CA PHE A 124 8.20 -6.18 11.19
C PHE A 124 8.84 -6.31 9.80
N VAL A 125 9.61 -5.30 9.39
CA VAL A 125 10.25 -5.28 8.07
C VAL A 125 11.29 -6.40 7.94
N GLU A 126 12.11 -6.65 8.95
CA GLU A 126 13.12 -7.70 8.93
C GLU A 126 12.52 -9.11 8.89
N ARG A 127 11.45 -9.34 9.67
CA ARG A 127 10.79 -10.65 9.73
C ARG A 127 9.94 -10.95 8.51
N THR A 128 9.31 -9.94 7.93
CA THR A 128 8.44 -10.14 6.76
C THR A 128 9.21 -10.07 5.44
N GLY A 129 10.21 -9.20 5.36
CA GLY A 129 10.97 -8.93 4.14
C GLY A 129 10.20 -8.12 3.11
N VAL A 130 9.24 -7.29 3.54
CA VAL A 130 8.50 -6.37 2.67
C VAL A 130 9.41 -5.34 2.00
N ASN A 131 8.97 -4.78 0.89
CA ASN A 131 9.72 -3.79 0.13
C ASN A 131 9.25 -2.36 0.40
N LEU A 132 8.00 -2.18 0.84
CA LEU A 132 7.39 -0.91 1.21
C LEU A 132 6.52 -1.12 2.46
N LEU A 133 6.43 -0.09 3.30
CA LEU A 133 5.62 -0.13 4.51
C LEU A 133 4.58 0.97 4.51
N ALA A 134 3.31 0.58 4.47
CA ALA A 134 2.18 1.47 4.72
C ALA A 134 2.01 1.70 6.23
N VAL A 135 1.87 2.97 6.62
CA VAL A 135 1.84 3.38 8.02
C VAL A 135 0.58 4.14 8.38
N ALA A 136 0.08 3.91 9.60
CA ALA A 136 -1.03 4.63 10.20
C ALA A 136 -0.48 5.73 11.11
N VAL A 137 -0.57 6.97 10.67
CA VAL A 137 -0.06 8.17 11.38
C VAL A 137 -1.12 9.25 11.56
N GLY A 138 -2.41 8.86 11.54
CA GLY A 138 -3.55 9.77 11.64
C GLY A 138 -4.19 10.07 10.28
N ASN A 139 -3.77 9.39 9.24
CA ASN A 139 -4.44 9.28 7.95
C ASN A 139 -5.74 8.48 8.09
N VAL A 140 -6.72 8.75 7.23
CA VAL A 140 -8.05 8.13 7.28
C VAL A 140 -8.56 7.83 5.88
N HIS A 141 -9.23 6.68 5.71
CA HIS A 141 -9.92 6.35 4.47
C HIS A 141 -11.29 7.01 4.39
N GLY A 142 -11.60 7.66 3.27
CA GLY A 142 -12.90 8.26 2.96
C GLY A 142 -12.85 9.77 2.68
N LEU A 143 -13.82 10.23 1.88
CA LEU A 143 -13.83 11.59 1.35
C LEU A 143 -14.28 12.69 2.34
N ASN A 144 -14.95 12.30 3.43
CA ASN A 144 -15.57 13.26 4.38
C ASN A 144 -14.96 13.19 5.79
N LEU A 145 -13.78 12.61 5.90
CA LEU A 145 -13.05 12.51 7.17
C LEU A 145 -11.94 13.56 7.18
N ASP A 146 -11.61 14.04 8.36
CA ASP A 146 -10.58 15.04 8.56
C ASP A 146 -9.29 14.36 9.02
N PRO A 147 -8.34 14.10 8.11
CA PRO A 147 -7.09 13.47 8.46
C PRO A 147 -6.27 14.41 9.34
N ASN A 148 -5.71 13.87 10.42
CA ASN A 148 -4.84 14.63 11.34
C ASN A 148 -3.48 13.94 11.43
N ILE A 149 -2.60 14.29 10.50
CA ILE A 149 -1.29 13.64 10.35
C ILE A 149 -0.37 13.96 11.53
N ASP A 150 0.10 12.93 12.18
CA ASP A 150 1.10 12.99 13.25
C ASP A 150 2.52 13.03 12.65
N PHE A 151 2.94 14.21 12.22
CA PHE A 151 4.27 14.41 11.64
C PHE A 151 5.43 14.02 12.57
N PRO A 152 5.40 14.29 13.89
CA PRO A 152 6.39 13.77 14.82
C PRO A 152 6.50 12.25 14.77
N LEU A 153 5.38 11.53 14.72
CA LEU A 153 5.36 10.08 14.59
C LEU A 153 5.91 9.62 13.24
N LEU A 154 5.46 10.23 12.14
CA LEU A 154 5.94 9.93 10.79
C LEU A 154 7.47 10.09 10.70
N LYS A 155 7.99 11.20 11.20
CA LYS A 155 9.43 11.46 11.24
C LYS A 155 10.20 10.43 12.08
N LYS A 156 9.64 10.00 13.22
CA LYS A 156 10.24 8.95 14.05
C LYS A 156 10.30 7.63 13.32
N ILE A 157 9.21 7.26 12.63
CA ILE A 157 9.15 6.03 11.84
C ILE A 157 10.14 6.09 10.68
N HIS A 158 10.14 7.19 9.91
CA HIS A 158 11.07 7.37 8.78
C HIS A 158 12.54 7.23 9.18
N ALA A 159 12.90 7.75 10.34
CA ALA A 159 14.29 7.70 10.83
C ALA A 159 14.82 6.28 11.09
N ILE A 160 13.93 5.30 11.31
CA ILE A 160 14.28 3.92 11.67
C ILE A 160 13.85 2.88 10.64
N CYS A 161 12.87 3.20 9.78
CA CYS A 161 12.33 2.26 8.82
C CYS A 161 13.35 1.95 7.72
N PRO A 162 13.72 0.68 7.50
CA PRO A 162 14.73 0.31 6.50
C PRO A 162 14.19 0.27 5.06
N VAL A 163 12.87 0.49 4.87
CA VAL A 163 12.21 0.50 3.55
C VAL A 163 11.43 1.79 3.35
N PRO A 164 11.13 2.19 2.09
CA PRO A 164 10.30 3.35 1.80
C PRO A 164 8.92 3.27 2.44
N LEU A 165 8.38 4.43 2.85
CA LEU A 165 7.05 4.54 3.46
C LEU A 165 5.97 4.80 2.42
N VAL A 166 4.78 4.27 2.71
CA VAL A 166 3.55 4.50 1.94
C VAL A 166 2.50 5.10 2.87
N LEU A 167 1.65 5.98 2.33
CA LEU A 167 0.53 6.54 3.06
C LEU A 167 -0.77 6.34 2.29
N HIS A 168 -1.68 5.57 2.84
CA HIS A 168 -3.05 5.45 2.36
C HIS A 168 -3.97 6.51 2.99
N GLY A 169 -5.19 6.67 2.47
CA GLY A 169 -6.15 7.59 3.04
C GLY A 169 -5.77 9.07 2.91
N ALA A 170 -5.13 9.44 1.83
CA ALA A 170 -4.64 10.80 1.60
C ALA A 170 -5.70 11.76 1.00
N SER A 171 -6.87 11.28 0.63
CA SER A 171 -7.97 12.13 0.11
C SER A 171 -8.37 13.18 1.15
N GLY A 172 -8.24 14.46 0.79
CA GLY A 172 -8.53 15.57 1.70
C GLY A 172 -7.33 16.09 2.50
N ILE A 173 -6.15 15.52 2.36
CA ILE A 173 -4.93 16.08 2.93
C ILE A 173 -4.49 17.29 2.09
N PRO A 174 -4.22 18.47 2.69
CA PRO A 174 -3.73 19.65 1.97
C PRO A 174 -2.37 19.42 1.28
N ASP A 175 -2.15 20.06 0.14
CA ASP A 175 -0.93 19.90 -0.68
C ASP A 175 0.36 20.20 0.07
N ASP A 176 0.34 21.17 0.97
CA ASP A 176 1.49 21.52 1.80
C ASP A 176 1.84 20.42 2.82
N GLN A 177 0.84 19.69 3.31
CA GLN A 177 1.06 18.51 4.15
C GLN A 177 1.54 17.31 3.31
N ILE A 178 1.04 17.14 2.08
CA ILE A 178 1.57 16.14 1.14
C ILE A 178 3.07 16.36 0.92
N ALA A 179 3.48 17.60 0.65
CA ALA A 179 4.90 17.93 0.50
C ALA A 179 5.72 17.56 1.74
N GLN A 180 5.20 17.86 2.94
CA GLN A 180 5.86 17.48 4.20
C GLN A 180 5.95 15.97 4.38
N MET A 181 4.96 15.20 3.93
CA MET A 181 5.00 13.72 3.99
C MET A 181 6.11 13.17 3.07
N VAL A 182 6.24 13.71 1.86
CA VAL A 182 7.33 13.33 0.93
C VAL A 182 8.70 13.63 1.57
N ASP A 183 8.88 14.80 2.19
CA ASP A 183 10.11 15.17 2.91
C ASP A 183 10.41 14.24 4.12
N ASN A 184 9.39 13.53 4.61
CA ASN A 184 9.50 12.54 5.68
C ASN A 184 9.40 11.08 5.17
N GLY A 185 9.83 10.83 3.94
CA GLY A 185 10.09 9.48 3.42
C GLY A 185 8.90 8.76 2.82
N VAL A 186 7.75 9.43 2.64
CA VAL A 186 6.63 8.86 1.90
C VAL A 186 6.92 8.93 0.40
N VAL A 187 6.94 7.79 -0.26
CA VAL A 187 7.25 7.66 -1.71
C VAL A 187 6.06 7.28 -2.56
N LYS A 188 4.98 6.82 -1.94
CA LYS A 188 3.72 6.43 -2.58
C LYS A 188 2.56 6.91 -1.71
N ILE A 189 1.55 7.43 -2.36
CA ILE A 189 0.28 7.88 -1.76
C ILE A 189 -0.85 7.25 -2.56
#